data_478f21de1840e1b25d3de01add2fc03a
#
_entry.id   478f21de1840e1b25d3de01add2fc03a
#
_cell.length_a   1.000
_cell.length_b   1.000
_cell.length_c   1.000
_cell.angle_alpha   90.00
_cell.angle_beta   90.00
_cell.angle_gamma   90.00
#
_symmetry.space_group_name_H-M   'P 1'
#
loop_
_entity.id
_entity.type
_entity.pdbx_description
1 polymer ?
#
loop_
_entity_poly.entity_id
_entity_poly.type
_entity_poly.pdbx_seq_one_letter_code
_entity_poly.pdbx_strand_id
1 'polypeptide(L)'
;DVKFTSPITDHEASDNCGVEILGAEEKIFWKDRKGANINSIRTKKSIKDCDVIIVKFGEKFKQWNAAFDAGYAAALNKSMIVIHNDDHQHALKEVDGSAAAVASDQKQAFRILKYILEGSLK
;
A
#
# COMPACT_ATOMS: atom_id res chain seq x y z
N ASP A 1 -15.97 -7.30 13.34
CA ASP A 1 -14.88 -8.02 12.67
C ASP A 1 -14.23 -7.16 11.61
N VAL A 2 -12.89 -7.06 11.64
CA VAL A 2 -12.10 -6.34 10.65
C VAL A 2 -11.35 -7.33 9.79
N LYS A 3 -11.53 -7.22 8.47
CA LYS A 3 -10.79 -8.04 7.52
C LYS A 3 -9.63 -7.24 6.96
N PHE A 4 -8.41 -7.78 7.08
CA PHE A 4 -7.21 -7.19 6.49
C PHE A 4 -6.82 -7.94 5.23
N THR A 5 -6.45 -7.19 4.20
CA THR A 5 -5.80 -7.72 3.01
C THR A 5 -4.50 -6.94 2.78
N SER A 6 -3.48 -7.60 2.22
CA SER A 6 -2.20 -6.97 1.94
C SER A 6 -1.61 -7.49 0.64
N PRO A 7 -0.71 -6.73 -0.01
CA PRO A 7 0.09 -7.26 -1.10
C PRO A 7 0.94 -8.44 -0.62
N ILE A 8 1.43 -9.23 -1.58
CA ILE A 8 2.37 -10.31 -1.28
C ILE A 8 3.68 -9.69 -0.82
N THR A 9 4.11 -10.07 0.40
CA THR A 9 5.36 -9.57 1.00
C THR A 9 6.59 -10.44 0.71
N ASP A 10 6.38 -11.64 0.18
CA ASP A 10 7.46 -12.48 -0.32
C ASP A 10 7.87 -11.97 -1.71
N HIS A 11 9.00 -11.26 -1.76
CA HIS A 11 9.49 -10.65 -2.99
C HIS A 11 9.80 -11.66 -4.09
N GLU A 12 10.37 -12.80 -3.73
CA GLU A 12 10.71 -13.84 -4.70
C GLU A 12 9.44 -14.41 -5.34
N ALA A 13 8.45 -14.78 -4.56
CA ALA A 13 7.18 -15.27 -5.08
C ALA A 13 6.46 -14.21 -5.90
N SER A 14 6.48 -12.96 -5.44
CA SER A 14 5.87 -11.83 -6.16
C SER A 14 6.56 -11.59 -7.50
N ASP A 15 7.89 -11.56 -7.53
CA ASP A 15 8.66 -11.29 -8.75
C ASP A 15 8.56 -12.44 -9.77
N ASN A 16 8.42 -13.67 -9.30
CA ASN A 16 8.39 -14.86 -10.16
C ASN A 16 7.00 -15.25 -10.65
N CYS A 17 5.92 -14.71 -10.09
CA CYS A 17 4.56 -15.14 -10.43
C CYS A 17 4.26 -15.02 -11.93
N GLY A 18 4.80 -14.00 -12.60
CA GLY A 18 4.58 -13.81 -14.02
C GLY A 18 5.19 -14.91 -14.88
N VAL A 19 6.43 -15.30 -14.59
CA VAL A 19 7.09 -16.37 -15.34
C VAL A 19 6.54 -17.76 -14.99
N GLU A 20 6.10 -17.97 -13.76
CA GLU A 20 5.44 -19.20 -13.35
C GLU A 20 4.11 -19.43 -14.08
N ILE A 21 3.34 -18.36 -14.28
CA ILE A 21 2.02 -18.44 -14.92
C ILE A 21 2.13 -18.34 -16.44
N LEU A 22 2.93 -17.39 -16.94
CA LEU A 22 2.96 -17.03 -18.36
C LEU A 22 4.13 -17.62 -19.13
N GLY A 23 5.03 -18.34 -18.46
CA GLY A 23 6.20 -18.94 -19.07
C GLY A 23 7.49 -18.16 -18.82
N ALA A 24 8.61 -18.83 -19.06
CA ALA A 24 9.95 -18.32 -18.78
C ALA A 24 10.27 -17.07 -19.60
N GLU A 25 11.07 -16.19 -19.00
CA GLU A 25 11.60 -15.00 -19.64
C GLU A 25 13.07 -14.82 -19.25
N GLU A 26 13.94 -14.68 -20.23
CA GLU A 26 15.39 -14.56 -20.01
C GLU A 26 15.80 -13.17 -19.55
N LYS A 27 15.13 -12.12 -20.05
CA LYS A 27 15.46 -10.74 -19.70
C LYS A 27 14.76 -10.34 -18.42
N ILE A 28 15.54 -9.86 -17.44
CA ILE A 28 15.03 -9.42 -16.13
C ILE A 28 13.92 -8.37 -16.28
N PHE A 29 14.09 -7.42 -17.19
CA PHE A 29 13.06 -6.39 -17.43
C PHE A 29 11.68 -6.99 -17.74
N TRP A 30 11.62 -7.95 -18.64
CA TRP A 30 10.35 -8.58 -19.03
C TRP A 30 9.81 -9.52 -17.96
N LYS A 31 10.70 -10.19 -17.22
CA LYS A 31 10.33 -11.01 -16.08
C LYS A 31 9.64 -10.16 -15.00
N ASP A 32 10.25 -9.04 -14.64
CA ASP A 32 9.69 -8.13 -13.64
C ASP A 32 8.36 -7.54 -14.12
N ARG A 33 8.28 -7.19 -15.40
CA ARG A 33 7.05 -6.64 -15.98
C ARG A 33 5.90 -7.64 -15.96
N LYS A 34 6.15 -8.91 -16.26
CA LYS A 34 5.13 -9.95 -16.15
C LYS A 34 4.60 -10.05 -14.72
N GLY A 35 5.49 -10.09 -13.73
CA GLY A 35 5.12 -10.14 -12.33
C GLY A 35 4.37 -8.86 -11.90
N ALA A 36 4.90 -7.70 -12.26
CA ALA A 36 4.31 -6.41 -11.91
C ALA A 36 2.89 -6.26 -12.47
N ASN A 37 2.66 -6.65 -13.71
CA ASN A 37 1.34 -6.56 -14.34
C ASN A 37 0.30 -7.41 -13.62
N ILE A 38 0.64 -8.64 -13.26
CA ILE A 38 -0.26 -9.56 -12.55
C ILE A 38 -0.53 -9.04 -11.14
N ASN A 39 0.52 -8.66 -10.40
CA ASN A 39 0.39 -8.13 -9.04
C ASN A 39 -0.39 -6.83 -9.01
N SER A 40 -0.25 -5.99 -10.04
CA SER A 40 -1.00 -4.75 -10.19
C SER A 40 -2.52 -5.00 -10.22
N ILE A 41 -2.97 -6.01 -10.93
CA ILE A 41 -4.40 -6.36 -10.96
C ILE A 41 -4.89 -6.68 -9.55
N ARG A 42 -4.15 -7.50 -8.83
CA ARG A 42 -4.49 -7.92 -7.47
C ARG A 42 -4.49 -6.75 -6.50
N THR A 43 -3.47 -5.91 -6.55
CA THR A 43 -3.35 -4.74 -5.67
C THR A 43 -4.46 -3.73 -5.94
N LYS A 44 -4.72 -3.41 -7.20
CA LYS A 44 -5.78 -2.48 -7.58
C LYS A 44 -7.15 -2.98 -7.14
N LYS A 45 -7.41 -4.28 -7.28
CA LYS A 45 -8.67 -4.86 -6.81
C LYS A 45 -8.82 -4.73 -5.29
N SER A 46 -7.78 -5.03 -4.54
CA SER A 46 -7.80 -4.89 -3.09
C SER A 46 -8.06 -3.45 -2.66
N ILE A 47 -7.44 -2.47 -3.32
CA ILE A 47 -7.68 -1.05 -3.05
C ILE A 47 -9.11 -0.67 -3.37
N LYS A 48 -9.66 -1.11 -4.50
CA LYS A 48 -11.06 -0.82 -4.86
C LYS A 48 -12.06 -1.39 -3.86
N ASP A 49 -11.79 -2.57 -3.35
CA ASP A 49 -12.73 -3.31 -2.49
C ASP A 49 -12.62 -2.92 -1.01
N CYS A 50 -11.56 -2.24 -0.59
CA CYS A 50 -11.40 -1.86 0.82
C CYS A 50 -12.22 -0.64 1.20
N ASP A 51 -12.58 -0.54 2.47
CA ASP A 51 -13.26 0.63 3.04
C ASP A 51 -12.26 1.68 3.50
N VAL A 52 -11.15 1.24 4.07
CA VAL A 52 -10.05 2.09 4.55
C VAL A 52 -8.73 1.47 4.11
N ILE A 53 -7.84 2.27 3.56
CA ILE A 53 -6.49 1.83 3.22
C ILE A 53 -5.48 2.40 4.21
N ILE A 54 -4.54 1.56 4.63
CA ILE A 54 -3.40 1.98 5.45
C ILE A 54 -2.14 1.81 4.59
N VAL A 55 -1.42 2.91 4.38
CA VAL A 55 -0.19 2.92 3.60
C VAL A 55 0.98 3.25 4.52
N LYS A 56 1.91 2.31 4.67
CA LYS A 56 3.08 2.48 5.52
C LYS A 56 4.33 2.68 4.69
N PHE A 57 5.04 3.78 4.97
CA PHE A 57 6.34 4.07 4.39
C PHE A 57 7.42 3.72 5.40
N GLY A 58 8.29 2.78 5.03
CA GLY A 58 9.40 2.35 5.87
C GLY A 58 10.54 3.38 5.89
N GLU A 59 11.45 3.21 6.85
CA GLU A 59 12.55 4.16 7.07
C GLU A 59 13.70 3.98 6.08
N LYS A 60 13.96 2.75 5.64
CA LYS A 60 15.20 2.38 4.95
C LYS A 60 15.12 2.41 3.42
N PHE A 61 13.93 2.28 2.85
CA PHE A 61 13.77 2.14 1.40
C PHE A 61 12.83 3.19 0.85
N LYS A 62 13.16 3.69 -0.33
CA LYS A 62 12.24 4.50 -1.13
C LYS A 62 11.08 3.61 -1.54
N GLN A 63 9.91 3.88 -1.03
CA GLN A 63 8.72 3.05 -1.24
C GLN A 63 7.87 3.61 -2.37
N TRP A 64 8.40 3.55 -3.58
CA TRP A 64 7.71 4.11 -4.74
C TRP A 64 6.39 3.40 -5.03
N ASN A 65 6.34 2.08 -4.84
CA ASN A 65 5.09 1.34 -5.03
C ASN A 65 4.03 1.74 -4.00
N ALA A 66 4.43 2.00 -2.76
CA ALA A 66 3.50 2.49 -1.74
C ALA A 66 2.96 3.89 -2.11
N ALA A 67 3.81 4.77 -2.66
CA ALA A 67 3.38 6.07 -3.15
C ALA A 67 2.41 5.94 -4.32
N PHE A 68 2.65 5.01 -5.24
CA PHE A 68 1.74 4.73 -6.35
C PHE A 68 0.38 4.25 -5.85
N ASP A 69 0.38 3.31 -4.90
CA ASP A 69 -0.85 2.77 -4.31
C ASP A 69 -1.64 3.87 -3.58
N ALA A 70 -0.94 4.74 -2.85
CA ALA A 70 -1.56 5.89 -2.19
C ALA A 70 -2.23 6.83 -3.20
N GLY A 71 -1.56 7.14 -4.30
CA GLY A 71 -2.13 7.97 -5.36
C GLY A 71 -3.35 7.33 -6.02
N TYR A 72 -3.29 6.03 -6.25
CA TYR A 72 -4.43 5.28 -6.80
C TYR A 72 -5.62 5.30 -5.84
N ALA A 73 -5.38 5.08 -4.55
CA ALA A 73 -6.42 5.14 -3.52
C ALA A 73 -7.04 6.54 -3.42
N ALA A 74 -6.22 7.58 -3.48
CA ALA A 74 -6.67 8.96 -3.46
C ALA A 74 -7.57 9.28 -4.67
N ALA A 75 -7.20 8.81 -5.86
CA ALA A 75 -7.99 8.99 -7.07
C ALA A 75 -9.35 8.29 -6.99
N LEU A 76 -9.46 7.22 -6.23
CA LEU A 76 -10.71 6.51 -5.96
C LEU A 76 -11.48 7.08 -4.77
N ASN A 77 -11.02 8.16 -4.18
CA ASN A 77 -11.62 8.78 -2.98
C ASN A 77 -11.70 7.82 -1.78
N LYS A 78 -10.73 6.95 -1.64
CA LYS A 78 -10.66 6.05 -0.47
C LYS A 78 -10.21 6.81 0.77
N SER A 79 -10.76 6.45 1.92
CA SER A 79 -10.26 6.93 3.21
C SER A 79 -8.89 6.30 3.46
N MET A 80 -7.87 7.14 3.57
CA MET A 80 -6.48 6.68 3.65
C MET A 80 -5.81 7.14 4.94
N ILE A 81 -5.19 6.20 5.62
CA ILE A 81 -4.32 6.47 6.77
C ILE A 81 -2.89 6.22 6.31
N VAL A 82 -2.02 7.21 6.43
CA VAL A 82 -0.62 7.11 6.04
C VAL A 82 0.24 7.02 7.29
N ILE A 83 1.24 6.14 7.26
CA ILE A 83 2.21 5.99 8.34
C ILE A 83 3.60 6.31 7.78
N HIS A 84 4.26 7.31 8.35
CA HIS A 84 5.68 7.58 8.09
C HIS A 84 6.29 8.37 9.26
N ASN A 85 7.62 8.39 9.32
CA ASN A 85 8.33 9.19 10.30
C ASN A 85 8.43 10.66 9.87
N ASP A 86 8.91 11.51 10.78
CA ASP A 86 9.01 12.95 10.53
C ASP A 86 10.03 13.30 9.44
N ASP A 87 11.04 12.46 9.21
CA ASP A 87 12.07 12.70 8.20
C ASP A 87 11.51 12.69 6.78
N HIS A 88 10.36 12.07 6.57
CA HIS A 88 9.72 11.95 5.26
C HIS A 88 8.63 13.00 5.00
N GLN A 89 8.40 13.93 5.90
CA GLN A 89 7.32 14.92 5.75
C GLN A 89 7.39 15.69 4.45
N HIS A 90 8.56 16.20 4.08
CA HIS A 90 8.71 16.97 2.85
C HIS A 90 8.53 16.10 1.61
N ALA A 91 9.15 14.92 1.60
CA ALA A 91 9.09 14.01 0.45
C ALA A 91 7.66 13.49 0.20
N LEU A 92 6.89 13.31 1.25
CA LEU A 92 5.53 12.74 1.19
C LEU A 92 4.43 13.79 1.35
N LYS A 93 4.72 15.06 1.18
CA LYS A 93 3.76 16.15 1.39
C LYS A 93 2.46 16.02 0.57
N GLU A 94 2.56 15.54 -0.66
CA GLU A 94 1.38 15.36 -1.51
C GLU A 94 0.58 14.12 -1.11
N VAL A 95 1.27 13.06 -0.71
CA VAL A 95 0.62 11.85 -0.16
C VAL A 95 -0.12 12.22 1.13
N ASP A 96 0.54 12.93 2.03
CA ASP A 96 -0.06 13.39 3.28
C ASP A 96 -1.26 14.33 3.03
N GLY A 97 -1.16 15.19 2.02
CA GLY A 97 -2.25 16.07 1.63
C GLY A 97 -3.49 15.34 1.12
N SER A 98 -3.32 14.11 0.64
CA SER A 98 -4.41 13.26 0.15
C SER A 98 -4.94 12.29 1.20
N ALA A 99 -4.28 12.21 2.37
CA ALA A 99 -4.65 11.30 3.44
C ALA A 99 -5.74 11.89 4.33
N ALA A 100 -6.60 11.02 4.85
CA ALA A 100 -7.55 11.40 5.89
C ALA A 100 -6.84 11.59 7.25
N ALA A 101 -5.77 10.83 7.49
CA ALA A 101 -4.94 10.97 8.67
C ALA A 101 -3.50 10.53 8.37
N VAL A 102 -2.56 11.14 9.07
CA VAL A 102 -1.14 10.78 9.02
C VAL A 102 -0.71 10.36 10.41
N ALA A 103 -0.19 9.16 10.55
CA ALA A 103 0.28 8.60 11.81
C ALA A 103 1.80 8.44 11.78
N SER A 104 2.44 8.57 12.93
CA SER A 104 3.89 8.39 13.04
C SER A 104 4.28 6.92 13.26
N ASP A 105 3.34 6.09 13.71
CA ASP A 105 3.56 4.67 13.92
C ASP A 105 2.28 3.86 13.75
N GLN A 106 2.45 2.56 13.79
CA GLN A 106 1.38 1.59 13.59
C GLN A 106 0.33 1.62 14.70
N LYS A 107 0.74 1.92 15.93
CA LYS A 107 -0.18 2.03 17.08
C LYS A 107 -1.15 3.18 16.88
N GLN A 108 -0.64 4.34 16.44
CA GLN A 108 -1.49 5.48 16.14
C GLN A 108 -2.49 5.17 15.04
N ALA A 109 -2.04 4.52 13.97
CA ALA A 109 -2.91 4.14 12.87
C ALA A 109 -4.04 3.21 13.34
N PHE A 110 -3.73 2.24 14.17
CA PHE A 110 -4.75 1.33 14.72
C PHE A 110 -5.71 2.03 15.69
N ARG A 111 -5.26 3.00 16.45
CA ARG A 111 -6.14 3.80 17.30
C ARG A 111 -7.10 4.64 16.48
N ILE A 112 -6.62 5.21 15.37
CA ILE A 112 -7.48 5.93 14.42
C ILE A 112 -8.54 4.99 13.85
N LEU A 113 -8.11 3.82 13.39
CA LEU A 113 -9.03 2.82 12.83
C LEU A 113 -10.07 2.37 13.86
N LYS A 114 -9.65 2.12 15.08
CA LYS A 114 -10.56 1.75 16.17
C LYS A 114 -11.59 2.84 16.43
N TYR A 115 -11.17 4.09 16.47
CA TYR A 115 -12.09 5.21 16.64
C TYR A 115 -13.10 5.31 15.50
N ILE A 116 -12.65 5.13 14.25
CA ILE A 116 -13.53 5.12 13.08
C ILE A 116 -14.61 4.06 13.20
N LEU A 117 -14.23 2.86 13.66
CA LEU A 117 -15.15 1.71 13.72
C LEU A 117 -16.06 1.74 14.95
N GLU A 118 -15.56 2.18 16.09
CA GLU A 118 -16.26 2.09 17.37
C GLU A 118 -16.80 3.44 17.88
N GLY A 119 -16.28 4.54 17.33
CA GLY A 119 -16.64 5.88 17.81
C GLY A 119 -16.16 6.18 19.23
N SER A 120 -15.15 5.47 19.72
CA SER A 120 -14.67 5.59 21.10
C SER A 120 -13.14 5.68 21.15
N LEU A 121 -12.63 6.52 22.04
CA LEU A 121 -11.20 6.69 22.28
C LEU A 121 -10.65 5.71 23.32
N LYS A 122 -11.48 4.89 23.89
CA LYS A 122 -11.09 3.93 24.92
C LYS A 122 -10.51 2.65 24.35
#